data_a6b168723e8955c314519ce6854da8fe
#
_entry.id   a6b168723e8955c314519ce6854da8fe
#
_cell.length_a   1.000
_cell.length_b   1.000
_cell.length_c   1.000
_cell.angle_alpha   90.00
_cell.angle_beta   90.00
_cell.angle_gamma   90.00
#
_symmetry.space_group_name_H-M   'P 1'
#
loop_
_entity.id
_entity.type
_entity.pdbx_description
1 polymer ?
#
loop_
_entity_poly.entity_id
_entity_poly.type
_entity_poly.pdbx_seq_one_letter_code
_entity_poly.pdbx_strand_id
1 'polypeptide(L)'
;MESLRKPVQMLKEERQRLAPRHVLSIIFAFMFVVVFRSTNAAVARPQQTVAAANANDVSEELEPSQVSLKKSRVYVFVDKTGFGHQHGIEGRLKSGHVTLGAVESAGEFVFDMTSFDGDSDAARRYVGLEGSTDLSTRRQVNDNMKGATILNVAQYPTATFAIKSATLLDKKSRTGAALYEFAGGFTLRGKQHPLKFEAEVETKDQLLHIRGRFNVLQTEYGITPFRKAFGTIGVADQLTIHGDLWVAPEKSEPTP
;
A
#
# COMPACT_ATOMS: atom_id res chain seq x y z
N MET A 1 -17.76 21.96 -67.41
CA MET A 1 -18.80 22.45 -66.50
C MET A 1 -18.24 22.29 -65.12
N GLU A 2 -17.47 23.19 -64.67
CA GLU A 2 -17.80 24.45 -64.01
C GLU A 2 -18.66 24.27 -62.77
N SER A 3 -18.02 24.72 -61.73
CA SER A 3 -18.49 25.54 -60.61
C SER A 3 -18.83 24.76 -59.39
N LEU A 4 -18.26 24.93 -58.16
CA LEU A 4 -17.91 26.18 -57.50
C LEU A 4 -16.90 25.95 -56.37
N ARG A 5 -15.85 26.73 -56.40
CA ARG A 5 -14.97 27.02 -55.23
C ARG A 5 -15.60 28.14 -54.40
N LYS A 6 -15.29 28.08 -53.06
CA LYS A 6 -15.17 29.22 -52.10
C LYS A 6 -16.24 29.28 -51.00
N PRO A 7 -15.92 29.86 -49.81
CA PRO A 7 -14.60 30.19 -49.24
C PRO A 7 -14.41 29.82 -47.79
N VAL A 8 -13.18 29.45 -47.46
CA VAL A 8 -12.63 29.56 -46.10
C VAL A 8 -11.94 30.91 -45.99
N GLN A 9 -12.57 31.88 -45.39
CA GLN A 9 -11.95 33.11 -44.86
C GLN A 9 -13.04 33.99 -44.26
N MET A 10 -13.19 33.90 -42.96
CA MET A 10 -13.61 35.00 -42.06
C MET A 10 -13.90 34.42 -40.68
N LEU A 11 -12.89 34.50 -39.82
CA LEU A 11 -12.99 34.54 -38.35
C LEU A 11 -11.58 34.59 -37.78
N LYS A 12 -10.89 35.63 -38.25
CA LYS A 12 -9.62 36.03 -37.65
C LYS A 12 -9.71 37.56 -37.50
N GLU A 13 -10.36 38.01 -36.43
CA GLU A 13 -10.28 39.37 -35.89
C GLU A 13 -11.39 39.54 -34.84
N GLU A 14 -11.06 39.13 -33.59
CA GLU A 14 -11.62 39.75 -32.38
C GLU A 14 -10.91 39.18 -31.14
N ARG A 15 -9.63 39.47 -31.05
CA ARG A 15 -8.88 39.39 -29.80
C ARG A 15 -7.95 40.56 -29.68
N GLN A 16 -8.47 41.72 -29.37
CA GLN A 16 -7.69 42.80 -28.76
C GLN A 16 -8.63 43.73 -28.04
N ARG A 17 -8.32 43.91 -26.79
CA ARG A 17 -8.72 44.97 -25.84
C ARG A 17 -9.49 44.41 -24.65
N LEU A 18 -8.69 44.22 -23.60
CA LEU A 18 -8.92 44.81 -22.28
C LEU A 18 -7.74 44.44 -21.35
N ALA A 19 -6.84 45.39 -21.21
CA ALA A 19 -5.72 45.38 -20.27
C ALA A 19 -6.15 45.96 -18.90
N PRO A 20 -5.34 45.78 -17.83
CA PRO A 20 -5.77 45.74 -16.44
C PRO A 20 -5.80 47.10 -15.77
N ARG A 21 -6.70 47.26 -14.82
CA ARG A 21 -6.72 48.41 -13.91
C ARG A 21 -6.02 48.03 -12.62
N HIS A 22 -4.89 48.67 -12.35
CA HIS A 22 -4.21 48.74 -11.08
C HIS A 22 -5.12 49.38 -10.02
N VAL A 23 -5.24 48.72 -8.86
CA VAL A 23 -5.69 49.36 -7.63
C VAL A 23 -4.56 49.30 -6.63
N LEU A 24 -3.95 50.46 -6.46
CA LEU A 24 -2.95 50.81 -5.46
C LEU A 24 -3.69 51.04 -4.14
N SER A 25 -3.43 50.26 -3.11
CA SER A 25 -3.91 50.53 -1.75
C SER A 25 -2.73 50.77 -0.82
N ILE A 26 -2.77 51.93 -0.25
CA ILE A 26 -1.81 52.64 0.57
C ILE A 26 -1.74 52.03 1.95
N ILE A 27 -0.49 51.78 2.37
CA ILE A 27 -0.10 51.33 3.73
C ILE A 27 -0.13 52.53 4.66
N PHE A 28 -0.85 52.41 5.80
CA PHE A 28 -0.71 53.34 6.93
C PHE A 28 0.07 52.62 8.02
N ALA A 29 1.30 53.06 8.22
CA ALA A 29 2.16 52.64 9.33
C ALA A 29 1.77 53.45 10.58
N PHE A 30 1.38 52.81 11.65
CA PHE A 30 1.34 53.37 12.99
C PHE A 30 2.45 52.79 13.83
N MET A 31 3.48 53.63 14.02
CA MET A 31 4.63 53.39 14.87
C MET A 31 4.26 53.82 16.29
N PHE A 32 4.03 52.84 17.20
CA PHE A 32 3.90 53.08 18.64
C PHE A 32 5.20 52.68 19.32
N VAL A 33 6.05 53.66 19.64
CA VAL A 33 7.24 53.46 20.49
C VAL A 33 6.78 53.49 21.94
N VAL A 34 6.80 52.36 22.60
CA VAL A 34 6.67 52.24 24.07
C VAL A 34 8.06 51.90 24.62
N VAL A 35 8.70 52.89 25.22
CA VAL A 35 9.93 52.70 25.98
C VAL A 35 9.60 52.13 27.36
N PHE A 36 9.86 50.85 27.57
CA PHE A 36 9.85 50.22 28.89
C PHE A 36 11.30 50.13 29.42
N ARG A 37 11.59 50.85 30.44
CA ARG A 37 12.80 50.67 31.22
C ARG A 37 12.72 49.36 31.99
N SER A 38 13.62 48.42 31.64
CA SER A 38 13.77 47.15 32.36
C SER A 38 14.72 47.34 33.55
N THR A 39 14.21 47.13 34.73
CA THR A 39 15.01 46.85 35.92
C THR A 39 15.37 45.37 35.91
N ASN A 40 16.70 45.11 35.83
CA ASN A 40 17.22 43.75 35.93
C ASN A 40 17.06 43.21 37.36
N ALA A 41 16.13 42.30 37.56
CA ALA A 41 16.16 41.35 38.66
C ALA A 41 16.51 39.98 38.10
N ALA A 42 17.73 39.53 38.37
CA ALA A 42 18.18 38.19 38.01
C ALA A 42 17.45 37.17 38.88
N VAL A 43 16.39 36.58 38.35
CA VAL A 43 15.76 35.38 38.92
C VAL A 43 16.42 34.19 38.24
N ALA A 44 17.21 33.44 38.98
CA ALA A 44 17.80 32.17 38.56
C ALA A 44 16.63 31.20 38.26
N ARG A 45 16.41 30.91 36.97
CA ARG A 45 15.54 29.79 36.54
C ARG A 45 16.29 28.48 36.81
N PRO A 46 15.68 27.50 37.50
CA PRO A 46 16.21 26.16 37.49
C PRO A 46 16.27 25.65 36.05
N GLN A 47 17.44 25.25 35.59
CA GLN A 47 17.60 24.48 34.35
C GLN A 47 16.85 23.16 34.53
N GLN A 48 15.63 23.10 34.02
CA GLN A 48 15.05 21.82 33.69
C GLN A 48 15.92 21.20 32.58
N THR A 49 16.71 20.25 32.95
CA THR A 49 17.29 19.26 32.04
C THR A 49 16.10 18.61 31.32
N VAL A 50 15.86 19.07 30.10
CA VAL A 50 15.01 18.35 29.18
C VAL A 50 15.77 17.07 28.85
N ALA A 51 15.52 16.02 29.65
CA ALA A 51 15.88 14.68 29.24
C ALA A 51 15.23 14.50 27.87
N ALA A 52 16.06 14.37 26.83
CA ALA A 52 15.62 13.97 25.52
C ALA A 52 14.79 12.69 25.74
N ALA A 53 13.49 12.83 25.62
CA ALA A 53 12.62 11.69 25.55
C ALA A 53 13.07 10.94 24.29
N ASN A 54 13.88 9.91 24.50
CA ASN A 54 14.03 8.85 23.52
C ASN A 54 12.60 8.45 23.18
N ALA A 55 12.18 8.73 21.94
CA ALA A 55 10.98 8.14 21.39
C ALA A 55 11.19 6.64 21.57
N ASN A 56 10.55 6.09 22.59
CA ASN A 56 10.54 4.69 22.87
C ASN A 56 10.06 4.02 21.58
N ASP A 57 10.97 3.41 20.85
CA ASP A 57 10.66 2.30 19.97
C ASP A 57 10.11 1.21 20.91
N VAL A 58 8.79 1.27 21.14
CA VAL A 58 8.09 0.21 21.87
C VAL A 58 8.26 -1.01 20.99
N SER A 59 9.22 -1.85 21.37
CA SER A 59 9.42 -3.14 20.72
C SER A 59 8.07 -3.85 20.75
N GLU A 60 7.56 -4.23 19.58
CA GLU A 60 6.35 -5.03 19.45
C GLU A 60 6.63 -6.36 20.18
N GLU A 61 5.96 -6.60 21.30
CA GLU A 61 6.06 -7.87 22.00
C GLU A 61 5.21 -8.88 21.21
N LEU A 62 5.86 -9.87 20.61
CA LEU A 62 5.23 -10.87 19.77
C LEU A 62 5.19 -12.21 20.49
N GLU A 63 4.05 -12.87 20.48
CA GLU A 63 3.94 -14.28 20.84
C GLU A 63 4.63 -15.17 19.78
N PRO A 64 5.08 -16.37 20.15
CA PRO A 64 5.65 -17.32 19.19
C PRO A 64 4.73 -17.55 18.00
N SER A 65 5.31 -17.69 16.81
CA SER A 65 4.59 -17.85 15.55
C SER A 65 3.71 -16.66 15.12
N GLN A 66 3.65 -15.59 15.91
CA GLN A 66 2.84 -14.40 15.61
C GLN A 66 3.51 -13.50 14.56
N VAL A 67 2.69 -12.95 13.67
CA VAL A 67 3.12 -11.99 12.64
C VAL A 67 3.30 -10.60 13.24
N SER A 68 4.44 -9.96 13.00
CA SER A 68 4.65 -8.54 13.28
C SER A 68 3.80 -7.69 12.34
N LEU A 69 2.74 -7.09 12.85
CA LEU A 69 1.87 -6.19 12.07
C LEU A 69 2.58 -4.90 11.69
N LYS A 70 3.55 -4.49 12.48
CA LYS A 70 4.36 -3.28 12.26
C LYS A 70 5.29 -3.44 11.07
N LYS A 71 5.94 -4.61 10.92
CA LYS A 71 6.92 -4.89 9.86
C LYS A 71 6.30 -5.51 8.60
N SER A 72 5.25 -6.32 8.74
CA SER A 72 4.69 -7.11 7.63
C SER A 72 3.85 -6.27 6.67
N ARG A 73 3.98 -6.58 5.38
CA ARG A 73 3.22 -5.95 4.30
C ARG A 73 2.81 -6.99 3.26
N VAL A 74 1.78 -6.65 2.52
CA VAL A 74 1.38 -7.35 1.30
C VAL A 74 1.40 -6.34 0.17
N TYR A 75 1.96 -6.76 -0.97
CA TYR A 75 1.96 -5.95 -2.17
C TYR A 75 1.24 -6.68 -3.30
N VAL A 76 0.50 -5.93 -4.10
CA VAL A 76 -0.21 -6.49 -5.26
C VAL A 76 0.21 -5.74 -6.51
N PHE A 77 0.71 -6.48 -7.49
CA PHE A 77 0.88 -5.96 -8.84
C PHE A 77 -0.38 -6.21 -9.65
N VAL A 78 -0.91 -5.16 -10.23
CA VAL A 78 -2.07 -5.17 -11.13
C VAL A 78 -1.62 -4.74 -12.51
N ASP A 79 -1.64 -5.65 -13.46
CA ASP A 79 -1.28 -5.34 -14.84
C ASP A 79 -2.44 -4.65 -15.56
N LYS A 80 -2.13 -4.01 -16.67
CA LYS A 80 -3.06 -3.26 -17.49
C LYS A 80 -3.60 -4.06 -18.67
N THR A 81 -4.74 -3.62 -19.19
CA THR A 81 -5.22 -4.01 -20.52
C THR A 81 -5.37 -2.76 -21.40
N GLY A 82 -5.03 -2.90 -22.68
CA GLY A 82 -5.09 -1.80 -23.62
C GLY A 82 -4.24 -0.59 -23.20
N PHE A 83 -4.83 0.59 -23.19
CA PHE A 83 -4.19 1.85 -22.80
C PHE A 83 -4.28 2.16 -21.29
N GLY A 84 -4.62 1.16 -20.46
CA GLY A 84 -4.64 1.30 -19.00
C GLY A 84 -3.26 1.54 -18.40
N HIS A 85 -3.22 1.66 -17.08
CA HIS A 85 -2.00 1.80 -16.30
C HIS A 85 -1.79 0.57 -15.41
N GLN A 86 -0.53 0.27 -15.11
CA GLN A 86 -0.15 -0.72 -14.12
C GLN A 86 -0.19 -0.08 -12.73
N HIS A 87 -0.63 -0.84 -11.73
CA HIS A 87 -0.73 -0.36 -10.36
C HIS A 87 0.06 -1.24 -9.39
N GLY A 88 0.70 -0.61 -8.44
CA GLY A 88 1.27 -1.23 -7.25
C GLY A 88 0.40 -0.91 -6.05
N ILE A 89 -0.04 -1.93 -5.31
CA ILE A 89 -0.89 -1.75 -4.14
C ILE A 89 -0.15 -2.27 -2.92
N GLU A 90 -0.22 -1.56 -1.81
CA GLU A 90 0.30 -1.95 -0.50
C GLU A 90 -0.87 -2.20 0.44
N GLY A 91 -0.80 -3.27 1.24
CA GLY A 91 -1.78 -3.59 2.27
C GLY A 91 -1.12 -4.08 3.55
N ARG A 92 -1.85 -4.01 4.66
CA ARG A 92 -1.44 -4.47 5.98
C ARG A 92 -2.23 -5.69 6.40
N LEU A 93 -1.67 -6.43 7.36
CA LEU A 93 -2.39 -7.47 8.06
C LEU A 93 -3.14 -6.86 9.25
N LYS A 94 -4.27 -7.47 9.59
CA LYS A 94 -5.04 -7.23 10.81
C LYS A 94 -4.59 -8.13 11.94
N SER A 95 -4.25 -9.37 11.61
CA SER A 95 -3.69 -10.39 12.50
C SER A 95 -3.02 -11.49 11.69
N GLY A 96 -2.22 -12.31 12.33
CA GLY A 96 -1.67 -13.49 11.70
C GLY A 96 -0.77 -14.30 12.61
N HIS A 97 -0.75 -15.59 12.37
CA HIS A 97 0.18 -16.54 12.97
C HIS A 97 0.45 -17.68 12.00
N VAL A 98 1.62 -18.28 12.09
CA VAL A 98 1.97 -19.47 11.32
C VAL A 98 3.02 -20.31 12.02
N THR A 99 2.75 -21.62 12.11
CA THR A 99 3.67 -22.68 12.57
C THR A 99 4.34 -23.30 11.35
N LEU A 100 5.63 -23.01 11.17
CA LEU A 100 6.40 -23.61 10.08
C LEU A 100 6.70 -25.08 10.36
N GLY A 101 6.58 -25.92 9.34
CA GLY A 101 6.70 -27.38 9.45
C GLY A 101 5.39 -28.11 9.75
N ALA A 102 4.33 -27.38 10.11
CA ALA A 102 3.02 -27.98 10.36
C ALA A 102 2.39 -28.54 9.07
N VAL A 103 1.88 -29.75 9.15
CA VAL A 103 1.20 -30.46 8.05
C VAL A 103 -0.32 -30.28 8.09
N GLU A 104 -0.85 -29.81 9.23
CA GLU A 104 -2.26 -29.48 9.45
C GLU A 104 -2.36 -28.27 10.38
N SER A 105 -3.43 -27.46 10.20
CA SER A 105 -3.74 -26.31 11.07
C SER A 105 -2.54 -25.37 11.29
N ALA A 106 -1.79 -25.10 10.21
CA ALA A 106 -0.54 -24.34 10.29
C ALA A 106 -0.74 -22.88 10.69
N GLY A 107 -1.96 -22.31 10.58
CA GLY A 107 -2.23 -20.95 11.02
C GLY A 107 -3.18 -20.17 10.13
N GLU A 108 -3.12 -18.84 10.24
CA GLU A 108 -3.97 -17.94 9.49
C GLU A 108 -3.29 -16.58 9.28
N PHE A 109 -3.52 -15.97 8.12
CA PHE A 109 -3.25 -14.56 7.87
C PHE A 109 -4.54 -13.83 7.57
N VAL A 110 -4.84 -12.78 8.32
CA VAL A 110 -6.00 -11.90 8.10
C VAL A 110 -5.51 -10.55 7.58
N PHE A 111 -5.93 -10.18 6.39
CA PHE A 111 -5.56 -8.92 5.73
C PHE A 111 -6.62 -7.87 6.00
N ASP A 112 -6.18 -6.65 6.35
CA ASP A 112 -7.05 -5.48 6.49
C ASP A 112 -7.26 -4.82 5.13
N MET A 113 -8.37 -5.14 4.46
CA MET A 113 -8.68 -4.61 3.13
C MET A 113 -8.91 -3.09 3.14
N THR A 114 -9.23 -2.50 4.30
CA THR A 114 -9.39 -1.06 4.42
C THR A 114 -8.06 -0.31 4.35
N SER A 115 -6.97 -0.98 4.74
CA SER A 115 -5.60 -0.46 4.71
C SER A 115 -4.96 -0.43 3.32
N PHE A 116 -5.56 -1.12 2.35
CA PHE A 116 -4.98 -1.23 1.01
C PHE A 116 -4.93 0.14 0.34
N ASP A 117 -3.75 0.49 -0.17
CA ASP A 117 -3.45 1.80 -0.77
C ASP A 117 -2.75 1.62 -2.12
N GLY A 118 -3.40 2.11 -3.16
CA GLY A 118 -2.91 2.01 -4.53
C GLY A 118 -1.90 3.10 -4.86
N ASP A 119 -0.88 2.71 -5.60
CA ASP A 119 0.13 3.58 -6.21
C ASP A 119 0.90 4.48 -5.23
N SER A 120 1.10 4.01 -3.98
CA SER A 120 2.12 4.62 -3.13
C SER A 120 3.51 4.42 -3.76
N ASP A 121 4.44 5.35 -3.55
CA ASP A 121 5.81 5.20 -4.07
C ASP A 121 6.49 3.92 -3.56
N ALA A 122 6.15 3.48 -2.35
CA ALA A 122 6.66 2.23 -1.77
C ALA A 122 6.10 1.02 -2.51
N ALA A 123 4.77 0.98 -2.74
CA ALA A 123 4.12 -0.11 -3.45
C ALA A 123 4.62 -0.22 -4.89
N ARG A 124 4.71 0.89 -5.61
CA ARG A 124 5.21 0.92 -6.99
C ARG A 124 6.63 0.38 -7.07
N ARG A 125 7.54 0.88 -6.21
CA ARG A 125 8.93 0.37 -6.18
C ARG A 125 9.01 -1.11 -5.86
N TYR A 126 8.22 -1.58 -4.89
CA TYR A 126 8.24 -3.00 -4.49
C TYR A 126 7.87 -3.93 -5.65
N VAL A 127 6.86 -3.57 -6.42
CA VAL A 127 6.41 -4.38 -7.57
C VAL A 127 7.16 -4.08 -8.88
N GLY A 128 8.20 -3.24 -8.84
CA GLY A 128 9.05 -2.94 -9.99
C GLY A 128 8.48 -1.92 -10.98
N LEU A 129 7.57 -1.05 -10.53
CA LEU A 129 7.04 0.05 -11.34
C LEU A 129 7.82 1.34 -11.11
N GLU A 130 8.20 1.98 -12.19
CA GLU A 130 8.87 3.28 -12.17
C GLU A 130 7.89 4.46 -12.05
N GLY A 131 8.44 5.62 -11.70
CA GLY A 131 7.69 6.87 -11.59
C GLY A 131 6.76 6.91 -10.38
N SER A 132 6.03 8.02 -10.26
CA SER A 132 5.06 8.28 -9.20
C SER A 132 3.68 8.56 -9.78
N THR A 133 2.65 8.42 -8.98
CA THR A 133 1.28 8.76 -9.33
C THR A 133 0.84 9.96 -8.49
N ASP A 134 0.25 10.98 -9.12
CA ASP A 134 -0.22 12.17 -8.43
C ASP A 134 -1.35 11.85 -7.44
N LEU A 135 -1.54 12.73 -6.44
CA LEU A 135 -2.49 12.51 -5.35
C LEU A 135 -3.94 12.40 -5.80
N SER A 136 -4.34 13.06 -6.88
CA SER A 136 -5.72 13.01 -7.37
C SER A 136 -6.00 11.68 -8.05
N THR A 137 -5.08 11.22 -8.86
CA THR A 137 -5.13 9.90 -9.52
C THR A 137 -5.09 8.78 -8.48
N ARG A 138 -4.21 8.86 -7.46
CA ARG A 138 -4.17 7.87 -6.36
C ARG A 138 -5.50 7.79 -5.63
N ARG A 139 -6.14 8.92 -5.32
CA ARG A 139 -7.47 8.92 -4.69
C ARG A 139 -8.48 8.18 -5.56
N GLN A 140 -8.54 8.49 -6.86
CA GLN A 140 -9.45 7.81 -7.79
C GLN A 140 -9.20 6.29 -7.87
N VAL A 141 -7.93 5.87 -7.90
CA VAL A 141 -7.55 4.44 -7.87
C VAL A 141 -8.06 3.79 -6.59
N ASN A 142 -7.84 4.41 -5.43
CA ASN A 142 -8.27 3.90 -4.14
C ASN A 142 -9.80 3.83 -4.01
N ASP A 143 -10.51 4.86 -4.44
CA ASP A 143 -11.97 4.90 -4.41
C ASP A 143 -12.57 3.80 -5.29
N ASN A 144 -12.04 3.60 -6.49
CA ASN A 144 -12.45 2.51 -7.38
C ASN A 144 -12.14 1.15 -6.76
N MET A 145 -10.91 0.94 -6.28
CA MET A 145 -10.46 -0.33 -5.71
C MET A 145 -11.28 -0.73 -4.49
N LYS A 146 -11.49 0.21 -3.54
CA LYS A 146 -12.22 -0.05 -2.30
C LYS A 146 -13.74 -0.09 -2.48
N GLY A 147 -14.21 0.45 -3.60
CA GLY A 147 -15.63 0.57 -3.92
C GLY A 147 -16.36 -0.77 -4.09
N ALA A 148 -17.70 -0.69 -4.10
CA ALA A 148 -18.60 -1.85 -4.13
C ALA A 148 -18.39 -2.79 -5.33
N THR A 149 -17.91 -2.28 -6.45
CA THR A 149 -17.71 -3.06 -7.69
C THR A 149 -16.45 -3.91 -7.69
N ILE A 150 -15.41 -3.49 -6.92
CA ILE A 150 -14.13 -4.19 -6.86
C ILE A 150 -14.01 -4.92 -5.52
N LEU A 151 -13.40 -4.33 -4.50
CA LEU A 151 -13.17 -5.00 -3.22
C LEU A 151 -14.38 -4.96 -2.27
N ASN A 152 -15.24 -3.93 -2.40
CA ASN A 152 -16.39 -3.70 -1.52
C ASN A 152 -15.99 -3.78 -0.02
N VAL A 153 -14.99 -3.00 0.36
CA VAL A 153 -14.40 -3.09 1.71
C VAL A 153 -15.39 -2.78 2.83
N ALA A 154 -16.48 -2.08 2.52
CA ALA A 154 -17.55 -1.82 3.49
C ALA A 154 -18.26 -3.12 3.91
N GLN A 155 -18.42 -4.07 2.99
CA GLN A 155 -19.05 -5.37 3.25
C GLN A 155 -18.00 -6.44 3.57
N TYR A 156 -16.82 -6.36 2.97
CA TYR A 156 -15.73 -7.33 3.10
C TYR A 156 -14.46 -6.63 3.59
N PRO A 157 -14.40 -6.21 4.87
CA PRO A 157 -13.26 -5.46 5.40
C PRO A 157 -11.99 -6.29 5.56
N THR A 158 -12.09 -7.62 5.41
CA THR A 158 -10.96 -8.54 5.52
C THR A 158 -10.93 -9.54 4.36
N ALA A 159 -9.72 -9.97 4.00
CA ALA A 159 -9.45 -11.19 3.28
C ALA A 159 -8.67 -12.14 4.21
N THR A 160 -8.72 -13.44 3.98
CA THR A 160 -8.13 -14.42 4.90
C THR A 160 -7.43 -15.52 4.12
N PHE A 161 -6.24 -15.91 4.57
CA PHE A 161 -5.61 -17.15 4.14
C PHE A 161 -5.56 -18.11 5.33
N ALA A 162 -6.48 -19.06 5.37
CA ALA A 162 -6.49 -20.16 6.34
C ALA A 162 -5.46 -21.20 5.89
N ILE A 163 -4.35 -21.29 6.62
CA ILE A 163 -3.18 -22.11 6.26
C ILE A 163 -3.39 -23.51 6.79
N LYS A 164 -3.62 -24.45 5.89
CA LYS A 164 -3.69 -25.86 6.27
C LYS A 164 -2.31 -26.39 6.62
N SER A 165 -1.33 -26.14 5.77
CA SER A 165 0.04 -26.64 5.97
C SER A 165 1.08 -25.62 5.51
N ALA A 166 2.27 -25.66 6.16
CA ALA A 166 3.45 -24.88 5.84
C ALA A 166 4.69 -25.80 5.91
N THR A 167 4.91 -26.61 4.88
CA THR A 167 5.88 -27.71 4.92
C THR A 167 7.21 -27.34 4.28
N LEU A 168 8.32 -27.69 4.94
CA LEU A 168 9.67 -27.50 4.39
C LEU A 168 9.85 -28.35 3.13
N LEU A 169 10.39 -27.75 2.08
CA LEU A 169 10.75 -28.44 0.84
C LEU A 169 12.21 -28.90 0.87
N ASP A 170 12.46 -30.04 0.25
CA ASP A 170 13.82 -30.58 0.09
C ASP A 170 14.56 -29.88 -1.07
N LYS A 171 14.50 -28.56 -1.10
CA LYS A 171 15.22 -27.68 -2.03
C LYS A 171 15.42 -26.30 -1.41
N LYS A 172 16.39 -25.57 -1.93
CA LYS A 172 16.66 -24.20 -1.52
C LYS A 172 16.28 -23.22 -2.61
N SER A 173 16.05 -21.97 -2.23
CA SER A 173 15.90 -20.88 -3.19
C SER A 173 17.21 -20.57 -3.92
N ARG A 174 17.15 -19.69 -4.92
CA ARG A 174 18.37 -19.23 -5.62
C ARG A 174 19.36 -18.49 -4.70
N THR A 175 18.87 -17.94 -3.59
CA THR A 175 19.68 -17.26 -2.57
C THR A 175 20.16 -18.18 -1.47
N GLY A 176 19.81 -19.48 -1.52
CA GLY A 176 20.15 -20.47 -0.48
C GLY A 176 19.18 -20.50 0.72
N ALA A 177 18.14 -19.66 0.71
CA ALA A 177 17.12 -19.66 1.75
C ALA A 177 16.29 -20.94 1.75
N ALA A 178 15.74 -21.29 2.91
CA ALA A 178 14.78 -22.40 3.04
C ALA A 178 13.51 -22.08 2.23
N LEU A 179 12.97 -23.07 1.55
CA LEU A 179 11.70 -22.96 0.85
C LEU A 179 10.64 -23.76 1.60
N TYR A 180 9.51 -23.14 1.82
CA TYR A 180 8.32 -23.78 2.38
C TYR A 180 7.19 -23.74 1.37
N GLU A 181 6.43 -24.82 1.29
CA GLU A 181 5.17 -24.87 0.58
C GLU A 181 4.04 -24.54 1.54
N PHE A 182 3.30 -23.49 1.21
CA PHE A 182 2.08 -23.09 1.91
C PHE A 182 0.88 -23.59 1.13
N ALA A 183 -0.05 -24.28 1.80
CA ALA A 183 -1.30 -24.74 1.20
C ALA A 183 -2.47 -24.45 2.14
N GLY A 184 -3.60 -24.01 1.58
CA GLY A 184 -4.77 -23.65 2.38
C GLY A 184 -5.92 -23.09 1.55
N GLY A 185 -6.80 -22.35 2.20
CA GLY A 185 -7.93 -21.67 1.57
C GLY A 185 -7.78 -20.15 1.62
N PHE A 186 -7.76 -19.49 0.47
CA PHE A 186 -7.75 -18.04 0.40
C PHE A 186 -9.15 -17.50 0.15
N THR A 187 -9.62 -16.65 1.05
CA THR A 187 -10.95 -16.02 1.00
C THR A 187 -10.81 -14.55 0.65
N LEU A 188 -11.45 -14.12 -0.43
CA LEU A 188 -11.57 -12.73 -0.86
C LEU A 188 -13.01 -12.43 -1.25
N ARG A 189 -13.58 -11.31 -0.79
CA ARG A 189 -14.99 -10.97 -1.01
C ARG A 189 -15.97 -12.10 -0.66
N GLY A 190 -15.70 -12.83 0.43
CA GLY A 190 -16.55 -13.92 0.91
C GLY A 190 -16.50 -15.20 0.06
N LYS A 191 -15.68 -15.25 -0.99
CA LYS A 191 -15.46 -16.47 -1.77
C LYS A 191 -14.12 -17.08 -1.40
N GLN A 192 -14.09 -18.40 -1.19
CA GLN A 192 -12.89 -19.14 -0.85
C GLN A 192 -12.47 -20.03 -2.01
N HIS A 193 -11.17 -19.98 -2.32
CA HIS A 193 -10.54 -20.89 -3.29
C HIS A 193 -9.29 -21.53 -2.67
N PRO A 194 -8.93 -22.76 -3.05
CA PRO A 194 -7.69 -23.38 -2.63
C PRO A 194 -6.51 -22.57 -3.18
N LEU A 195 -5.50 -22.38 -2.33
CA LEU A 195 -4.28 -21.67 -2.67
C LEU A 195 -3.07 -22.50 -2.22
N LYS A 196 -2.08 -22.62 -3.11
CA LYS A 196 -0.81 -23.28 -2.88
C LYS A 196 0.32 -22.49 -3.51
N PHE A 197 1.37 -22.20 -2.77
CA PHE A 197 2.53 -21.46 -3.26
C PHE A 197 3.78 -21.76 -2.44
N GLU A 198 4.94 -21.42 -2.98
CA GLU A 198 6.23 -21.52 -2.30
C GLU A 198 6.65 -20.16 -1.74
N ALA A 199 7.23 -20.15 -0.56
CA ALA A 199 7.80 -18.97 0.06
C ALA A 199 9.22 -19.24 0.56
N GLU A 200 10.09 -18.25 0.39
CA GLU A 200 11.42 -18.21 1.00
C GLU A 200 11.27 -17.83 2.48
N VAL A 201 12.01 -18.52 3.33
CA VAL A 201 12.08 -18.23 4.77
C VAL A 201 13.53 -18.10 5.18
N GLU A 202 13.87 -16.97 5.79
CA GLU A 202 15.18 -16.70 6.34
C GLU A 202 15.05 -16.07 7.75
N THR A 203 16.02 -16.32 8.62
CA THR A 203 16.08 -15.63 9.91
C THR A 203 16.80 -14.30 9.75
N LYS A 204 16.14 -13.21 10.14
CA LYS A 204 16.68 -11.85 10.08
C LYS A 204 16.15 -11.03 11.24
N ASP A 205 17.01 -10.26 11.90
CA ASP A 205 16.64 -9.42 13.06
C ASP A 205 15.84 -10.20 14.13
N GLN A 206 16.23 -11.44 14.41
CA GLN A 206 15.58 -12.37 15.34
C GLN A 206 14.14 -12.77 14.97
N LEU A 207 13.69 -12.42 13.76
CA LEU A 207 12.40 -12.81 13.22
C LEU A 207 12.59 -13.74 12.00
N LEU A 208 11.57 -14.47 11.67
CA LEU A 208 11.47 -15.20 10.41
C LEU A 208 10.92 -14.24 9.36
N HIS A 209 11.69 -13.97 8.32
CA HIS A 209 11.27 -13.20 7.17
C HIS A 209 10.77 -14.14 6.08
N ILE A 210 9.46 -14.11 5.83
CA ILE A 210 8.76 -14.99 4.89
C ILE A 210 8.39 -14.17 3.66
N ARG A 211 8.92 -14.57 2.48
CA ARG A 211 8.62 -13.93 1.20
C ARG A 211 8.04 -14.92 0.23
N GLY A 212 6.78 -14.72 -0.13
CA GLY A 212 6.08 -15.56 -1.09
C GLY A 212 5.44 -14.74 -2.22
N ARG A 213 5.19 -15.40 -3.34
CA ARG A 213 4.48 -14.80 -4.47
C ARG A 213 3.53 -15.81 -5.09
N PHE A 214 2.31 -15.37 -5.38
CA PHE A 214 1.30 -16.19 -6.06
C PHE A 214 0.37 -15.32 -6.91
N ASN A 215 -0.39 -15.96 -7.80
CA ASN A 215 -1.36 -15.30 -8.65
C ASN A 215 -2.77 -15.73 -8.28
N VAL A 216 -3.73 -14.81 -8.44
CA VAL A 216 -5.16 -15.07 -8.36
C VAL A 216 -5.88 -14.38 -9.50
N LEU A 217 -7.04 -14.91 -9.92
CA LEU A 217 -7.92 -14.24 -10.88
C LEU A 217 -9.02 -13.50 -10.12
N GLN A 218 -9.20 -12.21 -10.42
CA GLN A 218 -10.25 -11.38 -9.84
C GLN A 218 -11.63 -12.00 -10.04
N THR A 219 -11.86 -12.55 -11.23
CA THR A 219 -13.14 -13.17 -11.62
C THR A 219 -13.51 -14.39 -10.78
N GLU A 220 -12.55 -15.17 -10.28
CA GLU A 220 -12.81 -16.29 -9.36
C GLU A 220 -13.46 -15.81 -8.06
N TYR A 221 -13.09 -14.61 -7.59
CA TYR A 221 -13.65 -14.00 -6.39
C TYR A 221 -14.88 -13.11 -6.66
N GLY A 222 -15.43 -13.18 -7.90
CA GLY A 222 -16.61 -12.41 -8.29
C GLY A 222 -16.34 -10.91 -8.45
N ILE A 223 -15.08 -10.56 -8.70
CA ILE A 223 -14.67 -9.20 -9.06
C ILE A 223 -14.66 -9.10 -10.58
N THR A 224 -15.38 -8.12 -11.12
CA THR A 224 -15.23 -7.76 -12.53
C THR A 224 -14.05 -6.80 -12.65
N PRO A 225 -12.96 -7.16 -13.36
CA PRO A 225 -11.82 -6.26 -13.52
C PRO A 225 -12.24 -4.90 -14.06
N PHE A 226 -11.67 -3.84 -13.49
CA PHE A 226 -12.02 -2.46 -13.88
C PHE A 226 -11.79 -2.23 -15.38
N ARG A 227 -12.80 -1.66 -16.05
CA ARG A 227 -12.76 -1.25 -17.47
C ARG A 227 -13.45 0.08 -17.68
N LYS A 228 -12.90 0.88 -18.59
CA LYS A 228 -13.43 2.19 -19.00
C LYS A 228 -13.32 2.33 -20.52
N ALA A 229 -14.04 3.31 -21.10
CA ALA A 229 -14.00 3.63 -22.53
C ALA A 229 -14.23 2.39 -23.42
N PHE A 230 -15.36 1.67 -23.20
CA PHE A 230 -15.72 0.45 -23.94
C PHE A 230 -14.65 -0.67 -23.88
N GLY A 231 -13.88 -0.73 -22.77
CA GLY A 231 -12.85 -1.75 -22.56
C GLY A 231 -11.48 -1.43 -23.12
N THR A 232 -11.28 -0.25 -23.74
CA THR A 232 -9.97 0.16 -24.25
C THR A 232 -8.98 0.54 -23.15
N ILE A 233 -9.47 0.84 -21.95
CA ILE A 233 -8.69 1.13 -20.75
C ILE A 233 -9.15 0.17 -19.66
N GLY A 234 -8.22 -0.53 -19.02
CA GLY A 234 -8.58 -1.43 -17.95
C GLY A 234 -7.39 -2.07 -17.28
N VAL A 235 -7.69 -2.95 -16.32
CA VAL A 235 -6.71 -3.79 -15.64
C VAL A 235 -6.89 -5.26 -16.02
N ALA A 236 -5.82 -6.03 -15.88
CA ALA A 236 -5.85 -7.47 -16.13
C ALA A 236 -6.67 -8.18 -15.05
N ASP A 237 -7.20 -9.34 -15.39
CA ASP A 237 -7.91 -10.21 -14.45
C ASP A 237 -6.95 -10.81 -13.41
N GLN A 238 -5.76 -11.19 -13.84
CA GLN A 238 -4.74 -11.76 -12.96
C GLN A 238 -4.10 -10.69 -12.09
N LEU A 239 -4.08 -10.94 -10.79
CA LEU A 239 -3.32 -10.20 -9.79
C LEU A 239 -2.10 -11.02 -9.37
N THR A 240 -0.93 -10.38 -9.23
CA THR A 240 0.25 -11.00 -8.60
C THR A 240 0.38 -10.46 -7.18
N ILE A 241 0.27 -11.34 -6.21
CA ILE A 241 0.33 -11.00 -4.78
C ILE A 241 1.71 -11.40 -4.24
N HIS A 242 2.34 -10.48 -3.50
CA HIS A 242 3.60 -10.67 -2.82
C HIS A 242 3.38 -10.52 -1.31
N GLY A 243 3.73 -11.54 -0.54
CA GLY A 243 3.85 -11.46 0.91
C GLY A 243 5.26 -11.07 1.30
N ASP A 244 5.38 -10.11 2.21
CA ASP A 244 6.59 -9.67 2.87
C ASP A 244 6.30 -9.67 4.38
N LEU A 245 6.43 -10.84 4.99
CA LEU A 245 5.93 -11.10 6.33
C LEU A 245 7.08 -11.36 7.29
N TRP A 246 6.93 -10.83 8.50
CA TRP A 246 7.87 -10.99 9.60
C TRP A 246 7.14 -11.68 10.74
N VAL A 247 7.67 -12.82 11.20
CA VAL A 247 7.02 -13.71 12.15
C VAL A 247 7.98 -14.02 13.30
N ALA A 248 7.47 -14.00 14.53
CA ALA A 248 8.25 -14.44 15.67
C ALA A 248 8.55 -15.95 15.55
N PRO A 249 9.79 -16.40 15.77
CA PRO A 249 10.10 -17.82 15.78
C PRO A 249 9.33 -18.55 16.88
N GLU A 250 9.11 -19.81 16.70
CA GLU A 250 8.63 -20.66 17.79
C GLU A 250 9.63 -20.67 18.94
N LYS A 251 9.12 -20.81 20.18
CA LYS A 251 10.02 -21.07 21.30
C LYS A 251 10.72 -22.40 21.04
N SER A 252 12.04 -22.38 20.92
CA SER A 252 12.81 -23.61 20.97
C SER A 252 12.53 -24.25 22.31
N GLU A 253 11.91 -25.45 22.33
CA GLU A 253 11.91 -26.24 23.55
C GLU A 253 13.36 -26.47 23.96
N PRO A 254 13.70 -26.31 25.25
CA PRO A 254 15.04 -26.67 25.70
C PRO A 254 15.23 -28.15 25.42
N THR A 255 16.20 -28.46 24.58
CA THR A 255 16.59 -29.86 24.33
C THR A 255 16.94 -30.51 25.68
N PRO A 256 16.35 -31.67 26.03
CA PRO A 256 16.57 -32.32 27.28
C PRO A 256 18.03 -32.78 27.49
#